data_7e6b94e7ef6570baf9aa7bc56cd1cbb6
#
_entry.id   7e6b94e7ef6570baf9aa7bc56cd1cbb6
#
_cell.length_a   1.000
_cell.length_b   1.000
_cell.length_c   1.000
_cell.angle_alpha   90.00
_cell.angle_beta   90.00
_cell.angle_gamma   90.00
#
_symmetry.space_group_name_H-M   'P 1'
#
loop_
_entity.id
_entity.type
_entity.pdbx_description
1 polymer ?
#
loop_
_entity_poly.entity_id
_entity_poly.type
_entity_poly.pdbx_seq_one_letter_code
_entity_poly.pdbx_strand_id
1 'polypeptide(L)'
;GGPESVTESGSPRAPEYVFEAGVPVLGICYGMQTMSEQLGGKVQGSDKREFGYAAVDLDNVENALFKDIIDKVDNGVNQLEVWMSHGDKVTEVPNGFEVSAHTDSCPIAAIVNNDKKFYGVQFHPEVTHTKSGAKMLENFVKGICGLEGMWTPSTIIDDAVAKIKAKVGNNKVMLGLSGGVD
;
A
#
# COMPACT_ATOMS: atom_id res chain seq x y z
N GLY A 1 4.68 5.42 -3.71
CA GLY A 1 5.77 5.00 -4.57
C GLY A 1 6.30 6.16 -5.40
N GLY A 2 7.52 6.03 -5.87
CA GLY A 2 8.22 7.02 -6.68
C GLY A 2 9.43 6.38 -7.33
N PRO A 3 10.07 7.08 -8.29
CA PRO A 3 11.23 6.58 -8.99
C PRO A 3 12.53 6.64 -8.17
N GLU A 4 12.51 7.32 -7.03
CA GLU A 4 13.68 7.52 -6.18
C GLU A 4 14.09 6.23 -5.47
N SER A 5 15.38 6.14 -5.16
CA SER A 5 15.93 5.08 -4.31
C SER A 5 15.97 5.54 -2.85
N VAL A 6 15.51 4.67 -1.95
CA VAL A 6 15.57 4.97 -0.52
C VAL A 6 17.00 4.99 0.01
N THR A 7 17.95 4.41 -0.73
CA THR A 7 19.37 4.37 -0.38
C THR A 7 20.11 5.65 -0.75
N GLU A 8 19.51 6.51 -1.58
CA GLU A 8 20.13 7.78 -1.98
C GLU A 8 19.97 8.86 -0.90
N SER A 9 20.99 9.69 -0.75
CA SER A 9 20.96 10.81 0.17
C SER A 9 19.96 11.87 -0.27
N GLY A 10 19.09 12.30 0.65
CA GLY A 10 18.06 13.29 0.37
C GLY A 10 16.76 12.71 -0.19
N SER A 11 16.67 11.41 -0.35
CA SER A 11 15.43 10.74 -0.76
C SER A 11 14.28 11.00 0.23
N PRO A 12 13.04 11.14 -0.24
CA PRO A 12 11.88 11.39 0.61
C PRO A 12 11.73 10.33 1.71
N ARG A 13 11.39 10.80 2.92
CA ARG A 13 11.10 9.94 4.07
C ARG A 13 9.70 10.21 4.58
N ALA A 14 9.07 9.20 5.17
CA ALA A 14 7.85 9.41 5.92
C ALA A 14 8.15 10.27 7.15
N PRO A 15 7.31 11.27 7.48
CA PRO A 15 7.44 11.97 8.75
C PRO A 15 7.37 10.98 9.93
N GLU A 16 8.21 11.14 10.95
CA GLU A 16 8.31 10.21 12.09
C GLU A 16 6.97 9.97 12.78
N TYR A 17 6.15 11.01 12.89
CA TYR A 17 4.83 10.91 13.51
C TYR A 17 3.90 9.87 12.83
N VAL A 18 4.14 9.49 11.57
CA VAL A 18 3.36 8.45 10.88
C VAL A 18 3.48 7.11 11.60
N PHE A 19 4.68 6.81 12.11
CA PHE A 19 4.95 5.56 12.82
C PHE A 19 4.66 5.63 14.33
N GLU A 20 4.39 6.83 14.85
CA GLU A 20 4.11 7.10 16.26
C GLU A 20 2.62 7.37 16.54
N ALA A 21 1.83 7.62 15.50
CA ALA A 21 0.43 8.01 15.61
C ALA A 21 -0.50 6.91 16.17
N GLY A 22 -0.01 5.68 16.35
CA GLY A 22 -0.82 4.58 16.89
C GLY A 22 -1.93 4.08 15.95
N VAL A 23 -1.80 4.36 14.66
CA VAL A 23 -2.75 3.94 13.62
C VAL A 23 -2.11 2.88 12.71
N PRO A 24 -2.92 2.02 12.06
CA PRO A 24 -2.40 1.08 11.06
C PRO A 24 -1.69 1.79 9.92
N VAL A 25 -0.58 1.22 9.44
CA VAL A 25 0.20 1.74 8.32
C VAL A 25 0.36 0.67 7.24
N LEU A 26 0.10 1.04 5.98
CA LEU A 26 0.42 0.22 4.81
C LEU A 26 1.48 0.92 3.96
N GLY A 27 2.66 0.34 3.88
CA GLY A 27 3.73 0.75 2.98
C GLY A 27 3.67 -0.02 1.66
N ILE A 28 3.51 0.68 0.53
CA ILE A 28 3.49 0.09 -0.81
C ILE A 28 4.78 0.45 -1.54
N CYS A 29 5.51 -0.53 -2.03
CA CYS A 29 6.74 -0.39 -2.79
C CYS A 29 7.76 0.52 -2.05
N TYR A 30 8.02 1.73 -2.52
CA TYR A 30 8.86 2.72 -1.83
C TYR A 30 8.40 2.96 -0.38
N GLY A 31 7.08 2.91 -0.10
CA GLY A 31 6.53 3.03 1.24
C GLY A 31 6.97 1.90 2.18
N MET A 32 7.04 0.66 1.71
CA MET A 32 7.60 -0.46 2.47
C MET A 32 9.11 -0.27 2.71
N GLN A 33 9.84 0.17 1.70
CA GLN A 33 11.28 0.38 1.80
C GLN A 33 11.62 1.50 2.79
N THR A 34 10.94 2.66 2.70
CA THR A 34 11.17 3.78 3.63
C THR A 34 10.76 3.42 5.06
N MET A 35 9.64 2.68 5.24
CA MET A 35 9.24 2.17 6.54
C MET A 35 10.29 1.22 7.12
N SER A 36 10.82 0.30 6.31
CA SER A 36 11.85 -0.64 6.75
C SER A 36 13.12 0.09 7.19
N GLU A 37 13.62 1.01 6.38
CA GLU A 37 14.83 1.78 6.67
C GLU A 37 14.69 2.62 7.94
N GLN A 38 13.56 3.35 8.09
CA GLN A 38 13.32 4.23 9.23
C GLN A 38 13.09 3.47 10.55
N LEU A 39 12.63 2.23 10.50
CA LEU A 39 12.38 1.41 11.68
C LEU A 39 13.54 0.46 12.00
N GLY A 40 14.70 0.60 11.33
CA GLY A 40 15.94 -0.10 11.64
C GLY A 40 16.16 -1.40 10.88
N GLY A 41 15.43 -1.63 9.80
CA GLY A 41 15.73 -2.63 8.78
C GLY A 41 16.79 -2.14 7.81
N LYS A 42 16.98 -2.88 6.70
CA LYS A 42 17.92 -2.50 5.63
C LYS A 42 17.30 -2.64 4.26
N VAL A 43 17.63 -1.69 3.39
CA VAL A 43 17.28 -1.68 1.98
C VAL A 43 18.56 -1.60 1.16
N GLN A 44 18.61 -2.34 0.06
CA GLN A 44 19.74 -2.32 -0.87
C GLN A 44 19.24 -2.16 -2.30
N GLY A 45 20.01 -1.41 -3.09
CA GLY A 45 19.85 -1.37 -4.52
C GLY A 45 20.07 -2.74 -5.14
N SER A 46 19.29 -3.10 -6.12
CA SER A 46 19.47 -4.35 -6.87
C SER A 46 19.85 -4.05 -8.31
N ASP A 47 20.89 -4.73 -8.79
CA ASP A 47 21.27 -4.70 -10.22
C ASP A 47 20.18 -5.35 -11.11
N LYS A 48 19.35 -6.19 -10.52
CA LYS A 48 18.18 -6.79 -11.17
C LYS A 48 16.91 -6.02 -10.75
N ARG A 49 16.46 -5.18 -11.65
CA ARG A 49 15.15 -4.53 -11.51
C ARG A 49 14.04 -5.52 -11.86
N GLU A 50 12.99 -5.54 -11.04
CA GLU A 50 11.82 -6.38 -11.29
C GLU A 50 10.68 -5.52 -11.80
N PHE A 51 10.24 -5.79 -13.03
CA PHE A 51 9.11 -5.12 -13.66
C PHE A 51 8.19 -6.17 -14.28
N GLY A 52 6.90 -6.07 -13.96
CA GLY A 52 5.89 -6.91 -14.55
C GLY A 52 5.26 -7.90 -13.59
N TYR A 53 4.64 -8.91 -14.16
CA TYR A 53 3.96 -9.97 -13.43
C TYR A 53 4.93 -10.81 -12.60
N ALA A 54 4.52 -11.10 -11.38
CA ALA A 54 5.18 -12.06 -10.50
C ALA A 54 4.15 -12.89 -9.71
N ALA A 55 4.48 -14.17 -9.49
CA ALA A 55 3.81 -15.00 -8.50
C ALA A 55 4.59 -14.90 -7.19
N VAL A 56 3.92 -14.45 -6.15
CA VAL A 56 4.52 -14.27 -4.82
C VAL A 56 4.01 -15.37 -3.91
N ASP A 57 4.93 -16.14 -3.32
CA ASP A 57 4.65 -17.20 -2.37
C ASP A 57 4.28 -16.62 -1.03
N LEU A 58 3.16 -17.07 -0.45
CA LEU A 58 2.75 -16.70 0.89
C LEU A 58 3.43 -17.58 1.92
N ASP A 59 4.10 -16.95 2.88
CA ASP A 59 4.65 -17.61 4.05
C ASP A 59 3.55 -17.96 5.07
N ASN A 60 3.82 -18.94 5.93
CA ASN A 60 2.89 -19.33 6.98
C ASN A 60 2.95 -18.36 8.19
N VAL A 61 2.74 -17.07 7.88
CA VAL A 61 2.70 -15.97 8.86
C VAL A 61 1.33 -15.32 8.80
N GLU A 62 0.73 -15.09 9.97
CA GLU A 62 -0.56 -14.40 10.03
C GLU A 62 -0.42 -12.97 9.51
N ASN A 63 -1.10 -12.69 8.42
CA ASN A 63 -1.15 -11.36 7.81
C ASN A 63 -2.59 -11.02 7.40
N ALA A 64 -3.23 -10.16 8.20
CA ALA A 64 -4.61 -9.75 7.96
C ALA A 64 -4.83 -9.07 6.59
N LEU A 65 -3.76 -8.52 5.98
CA LEU A 65 -3.82 -7.95 4.64
C LEU A 65 -4.17 -9.01 3.58
N PHE A 66 -3.71 -10.26 3.78
CA PHE A 66 -3.91 -11.37 2.85
C PHE A 66 -5.09 -12.28 3.22
N LYS A 67 -5.89 -11.85 4.20
CA LYS A 67 -7.05 -12.63 4.62
C LYS A 67 -7.99 -12.92 3.45
N ASP A 68 -8.33 -14.20 3.28
CA ASP A 68 -9.24 -14.70 2.24
C ASP A 68 -8.78 -14.36 0.81
N ILE A 69 -7.45 -14.24 0.59
CA ILE A 69 -6.85 -13.99 -0.70
C ILE A 69 -5.87 -15.11 -1.03
N ILE A 70 -6.21 -15.88 -2.07
CA ILE A 70 -5.32 -16.85 -2.71
C ILE A 70 -5.65 -16.81 -4.19
N ASP A 71 -4.69 -16.38 -5.02
CA ASP A 71 -4.91 -16.30 -6.47
C ASP A 71 -4.61 -17.63 -7.17
N LYS A 72 -3.65 -18.39 -6.65
CA LYS A 72 -3.20 -19.66 -7.17
C LYS A 72 -2.62 -20.53 -6.06
N VAL A 73 -2.65 -21.83 -6.24
CA VAL A 73 -1.90 -22.80 -5.45
C VAL A 73 -0.93 -23.52 -6.38
N ASP A 74 0.35 -23.47 -6.08
CA ASP A 74 1.39 -24.15 -6.83
C ASP A 74 2.20 -25.08 -5.89
N ASN A 75 2.24 -26.37 -6.22
CA ASN A 75 2.92 -27.39 -5.39
C ASN A 75 2.56 -27.34 -3.89
N GLY A 76 1.33 -26.95 -3.57
CA GLY A 76 0.83 -26.83 -2.19
C GLY A 76 1.17 -25.49 -1.52
N VAL A 77 1.82 -24.56 -2.24
CA VAL A 77 2.10 -23.20 -1.78
C VAL A 77 1.03 -22.25 -2.29
N ASN A 78 0.47 -21.44 -1.39
CA ASN A 78 -0.47 -20.39 -1.75
C ASN A 78 0.27 -19.21 -2.37
N GLN A 79 -0.23 -18.70 -3.49
CA GLN A 79 0.41 -17.61 -4.24
C GLN A 79 -0.56 -16.46 -4.53
N LEU A 80 0.02 -15.26 -4.61
CA LEU A 80 -0.62 -14.06 -5.14
C LEU A 80 -0.04 -13.73 -6.52
N GLU A 81 -0.91 -13.33 -7.44
CA GLU A 81 -0.55 -12.85 -8.77
C GLU A 81 -0.48 -11.31 -8.74
N VAL A 82 0.73 -10.78 -8.75
CA VAL A 82 0.99 -9.36 -8.48
C VAL A 82 1.80 -8.67 -9.57
N TRP A 83 1.82 -7.35 -9.53
CA TRP A 83 2.67 -6.52 -10.38
C TRP A 83 3.84 -5.93 -9.59
N MET A 84 5.05 -6.29 -9.99
CA MET A 84 6.30 -5.75 -9.46
C MET A 84 6.76 -4.54 -10.29
N SER A 85 7.33 -3.54 -9.60
CA SER A 85 7.94 -2.37 -10.24
C SER A 85 8.95 -1.74 -9.29
N HIS A 86 10.12 -2.40 -9.12
CA HIS A 86 11.13 -1.90 -8.20
C HIS A 86 12.56 -2.24 -8.63
N GLY A 87 13.51 -1.40 -8.21
CA GLY A 87 14.95 -1.62 -8.33
C GLY A 87 15.60 -1.94 -6.99
N ASP A 88 15.12 -1.29 -5.92
CA ASP A 88 15.59 -1.55 -4.55
C ASP A 88 14.72 -2.60 -3.87
N LYS A 89 15.28 -3.29 -2.89
CA LYS A 89 14.58 -4.29 -2.10
C LYS A 89 15.00 -4.26 -0.64
N VAL A 90 14.07 -4.60 0.25
CA VAL A 90 14.37 -4.84 1.66
C VAL A 90 15.20 -6.09 1.78
N THR A 91 16.30 -6.03 2.54
CA THR A 91 17.20 -7.14 2.80
C THR A 91 17.23 -7.60 4.25
N GLU A 92 16.86 -6.71 5.17
CA GLU A 92 16.65 -7.04 6.58
C GLU A 92 15.37 -6.36 7.07
N VAL A 93 14.49 -7.13 7.70
CA VAL A 93 13.26 -6.60 8.29
C VAL A 93 13.56 -5.90 9.62
N PRO A 94 12.81 -4.83 9.98
CA PRO A 94 12.95 -4.20 11.29
C PRO A 94 12.55 -5.16 12.43
N ASN A 95 13.01 -4.86 13.64
CA ASN A 95 12.62 -5.63 14.83
C ASN A 95 11.09 -5.67 15.02
N GLY A 96 10.58 -6.87 15.26
CA GLY A 96 9.14 -7.12 15.45
C GLY A 96 8.37 -7.25 14.15
N PHE A 97 9.03 -7.23 13.00
CA PHE A 97 8.42 -7.58 11.72
C PHE A 97 8.76 -9.01 11.32
N GLU A 98 7.83 -9.63 10.61
CA GLU A 98 7.99 -10.94 10.01
C GLU A 98 7.81 -10.85 8.50
N VAL A 99 8.54 -11.68 7.75
CA VAL A 99 8.31 -11.83 6.31
C VAL A 99 7.06 -12.66 6.11
N SER A 100 6.12 -12.18 5.33
CA SER A 100 4.84 -12.85 5.07
C SER A 100 4.62 -13.25 3.63
N ALA A 101 5.52 -12.86 2.73
CA ALA A 101 5.53 -13.31 1.34
C ALA A 101 6.89 -13.07 0.70
N HIS A 102 7.24 -13.93 -0.28
CA HIS A 102 8.52 -13.86 -0.99
C HIS A 102 8.42 -14.35 -2.45
N THR A 103 9.47 -14.06 -3.22
CA THR A 103 9.77 -14.72 -4.51
C THR A 103 11.25 -15.13 -4.51
N ASP A 104 11.68 -15.92 -5.49
CA ASP A 104 13.10 -16.29 -5.64
C ASP A 104 14.01 -15.07 -5.82
N SER A 105 13.51 -14.02 -6.48
CA SER A 105 14.26 -12.80 -6.76
C SER A 105 14.07 -11.70 -5.70
N CYS A 106 12.96 -11.74 -4.98
CA CYS A 106 12.62 -10.83 -3.87
C CYS A 106 12.29 -11.61 -2.60
N PRO A 107 13.31 -12.01 -1.79
CA PRO A 107 13.08 -12.80 -0.59
C PRO A 107 12.22 -12.14 0.48
N ILE A 108 12.01 -10.84 0.39
CA ILE A 108 11.15 -10.05 1.27
C ILE A 108 10.18 -9.26 0.39
N ALA A 109 9.12 -9.91 -0.07
CA ALA A 109 8.09 -9.29 -0.91
C ALA A 109 6.94 -8.71 -0.10
N ALA A 110 6.73 -9.18 1.13
CA ALA A 110 5.82 -8.57 2.10
C ALA A 110 6.29 -8.76 3.53
N ILE A 111 6.00 -7.77 4.37
CA ILE A 111 6.32 -7.77 5.80
C ILE A 111 5.10 -7.37 6.63
N VAL A 112 5.05 -7.86 7.86
CA VAL A 112 3.99 -7.54 8.81
C VAL A 112 4.54 -7.37 10.22
N ASN A 113 4.02 -6.38 10.94
CA ASN A 113 4.10 -6.27 12.40
C ASN A 113 2.68 -6.22 12.94
N ASN A 114 2.19 -7.35 13.44
CA ASN A 114 0.81 -7.49 13.91
C ASN A 114 0.51 -6.63 15.14
N ASP A 115 1.47 -6.46 16.04
CA ASP A 115 1.30 -5.66 17.27
C ASP A 115 1.04 -4.18 16.94
N LYS A 116 1.80 -3.64 15.99
CA LYS A 116 1.67 -2.24 15.54
C LYS A 116 0.64 -2.07 14.43
N LYS A 117 0.15 -3.15 13.82
CA LYS A 117 -0.67 -3.16 12.60
C LYS A 117 0.03 -2.45 11.44
N PHE A 118 1.33 -2.71 11.27
CA PHE A 118 2.11 -2.20 10.18
C PHE A 118 2.30 -3.29 9.13
N TYR A 119 2.03 -2.95 7.89
CA TYR A 119 2.07 -3.84 6.74
C TYR A 119 2.93 -3.22 5.64
N GLY A 120 3.73 -4.03 4.98
CA GLY A 120 4.52 -3.61 3.84
C GLY A 120 4.41 -4.61 2.70
N VAL A 121 4.25 -4.11 1.48
CA VAL A 121 4.29 -4.92 0.25
C VAL A 121 5.22 -4.28 -0.76
N GLN A 122 6.06 -5.08 -1.42
CA GLN A 122 6.98 -4.61 -2.45
C GLN A 122 6.28 -4.39 -3.80
N PHE A 123 5.22 -5.14 -4.05
CA PHE A 123 4.37 -5.04 -5.23
C PHE A 123 3.29 -3.95 -5.09
N HIS A 124 2.56 -3.71 -6.18
CA HIS A 124 1.56 -2.65 -6.29
C HIS A 124 0.13 -3.21 -6.24
N PRO A 125 -0.55 -3.22 -5.08
CA PRO A 125 -1.95 -3.67 -4.98
C PRO A 125 -2.94 -2.70 -5.64
N GLU A 126 -2.55 -1.45 -5.87
CA GLU A 126 -3.40 -0.39 -6.44
C GLU A 126 -3.57 -0.50 -7.95
N VAL A 127 -2.69 -1.26 -8.64
CA VAL A 127 -2.78 -1.41 -10.09
C VAL A 127 -3.68 -2.58 -10.49
N THR A 128 -4.32 -2.48 -11.64
CA THR A 128 -5.26 -3.49 -12.16
C THR A 128 -4.60 -4.84 -12.47
N HIS A 129 -3.27 -4.86 -12.61
CA HIS A 129 -2.49 -6.07 -12.90
C HIS A 129 -2.24 -6.94 -11.65
N THR A 130 -2.46 -6.40 -10.45
CA THR A 130 -2.47 -7.20 -9.21
C THR A 130 -3.87 -7.74 -9.01
N LYS A 131 -4.04 -9.04 -9.22
CA LYS A 131 -5.35 -9.71 -9.35
C LYS A 131 -6.27 -9.47 -8.16
N SER A 132 -5.79 -9.69 -6.96
CA SER A 132 -6.55 -9.50 -5.72
C SER A 132 -6.22 -8.18 -5.00
N GLY A 133 -5.62 -7.20 -5.71
CA GLY A 133 -5.19 -5.93 -5.12
C GLY A 133 -6.32 -5.14 -4.48
N ALA A 134 -7.47 -5.06 -5.14
CA ALA A 134 -8.64 -4.38 -4.60
C ALA A 134 -9.12 -5.01 -3.27
N LYS A 135 -9.12 -6.35 -3.18
CA LYS A 135 -9.49 -7.06 -1.95
C LYS A 135 -8.47 -6.83 -0.83
N MET A 136 -7.20 -6.77 -1.17
CA MET A 136 -6.11 -6.46 -0.24
C MET A 136 -6.29 -5.05 0.36
N LEU A 137 -6.56 -4.05 -0.48
CA LEU A 137 -6.85 -2.69 -0.02
C LEU A 137 -8.15 -2.62 0.81
N GLU A 138 -9.17 -3.39 0.45
CA GLU A 138 -10.39 -3.53 1.27
C GLU A 138 -10.08 -4.12 2.64
N ASN A 139 -9.28 -5.19 2.71
CA ASN A 139 -8.85 -5.80 3.97
C ASN A 139 -8.12 -4.79 4.85
N PHE A 140 -7.26 -3.94 4.26
CA PHE A 140 -6.59 -2.89 5.01
C PHE A 140 -7.57 -1.84 5.52
N VAL A 141 -8.37 -1.24 4.63
CA VAL A 141 -9.24 -0.11 4.98
C VAL A 141 -10.37 -0.53 5.91
N LYS A 142 -11.09 -1.61 5.56
CA LYS A 142 -12.26 -2.05 6.33
C LYS A 142 -11.88 -3.00 7.47
N GLY A 143 -11.03 -3.99 7.18
CA GLY A 143 -10.68 -5.03 8.14
C GLY A 143 -9.71 -4.53 9.21
N ILE A 144 -8.59 -3.94 8.81
CA ILE A 144 -7.51 -3.55 9.71
C ILE A 144 -7.76 -2.18 10.34
N CYS A 145 -8.12 -1.18 9.52
CA CYS A 145 -8.42 0.18 9.99
C CYS A 145 -9.82 0.31 10.60
N GLY A 146 -10.74 -0.62 10.34
CA GLY A 146 -12.11 -0.59 10.85
C GLY A 146 -12.95 0.56 10.26
N LEU A 147 -12.60 1.05 9.07
CA LEU A 147 -13.30 2.17 8.43
C LEU A 147 -14.52 1.66 7.65
N GLU A 148 -15.65 2.29 7.87
CA GLU A 148 -16.84 2.07 7.06
C GLU A 148 -16.76 2.87 5.76
N GLY A 149 -17.22 2.28 4.65
CA GLY A 149 -17.22 2.92 3.32
C GLY A 149 -18.31 3.97 3.19
N MET A 150 -18.31 5.00 4.05
CA MET A 150 -19.34 6.05 4.07
C MET A 150 -19.14 7.10 2.95
N TRP A 151 -17.97 7.13 2.34
CA TRP A 151 -17.65 8.08 1.29
C TRP A 151 -17.92 7.48 -0.10
N THR A 152 -19.17 7.55 -0.51
CA THR A 152 -19.62 7.10 -1.84
C THR A 152 -19.74 8.30 -2.79
N PRO A 153 -19.74 8.11 -4.12
CA PRO A 153 -19.97 9.21 -5.07
C PRO A 153 -21.24 10.02 -4.76
N SER A 154 -22.32 9.38 -4.32
CA SER A 154 -23.55 10.05 -3.92
C SER A 154 -23.35 10.93 -2.69
N THR A 155 -22.74 10.38 -1.62
CA THR A 155 -22.51 11.16 -0.39
C THR A 155 -21.51 12.30 -0.61
N ILE A 156 -20.51 12.13 -1.48
CA ILE A 156 -19.57 13.19 -1.87
C ILE A 156 -20.32 14.36 -2.52
N ILE A 157 -21.23 14.06 -3.45
CA ILE A 157 -22.02 15.08 -4.14
C ILE A 157 -22.92 15.83 -3.14
N ASP A 158 -23.63 15.11 -2.30
CA ASP A 158 -24.54 15.70 -1.31
C ASP A 158 -23.80 16.59 -0.31
N ASP A 159 -22.66 16.13 0.21
CA ASP A 159 -21.80 16.90 1.09
C ASP A 159 -21.20 18.15 0.41
N ALA A 160 -20.75 18.01 -0.84
CA ALA A 160 -20.22 19.13 -1.61
C ALA A 160 -21.33 20.19 -1.87
N VAL A 161 -22.52 19.75 -2.27
CA VAL A 161 -23.67 20.64 -2.47
C VAL A 161 -24.05 21.34 -1.17
N ALA A 162 -24.09 20.62 -0.05
CA ALA A 162 -24.40 21.21 1.27
C ALA A 162 -23.37 22.27 1.67
N LYS A 163 -22.06 21.97 1.51
CA LYS A 163 -20.96 22.91 1.81
C LYS A 163 -21.01 24.16 0.92
N ILE A 164 -21.26 23.98 -0.38
CA ILE A 164 -21.38 25.10 -1.31
C ILE A 164 -22.58 25.97 -0.95
N LYS A 165 -23.76 25.39 -0.71
CA LYS A 165 -24.95 26.12 -0.28
C LYS A 165 -24.72 26.91 1.00
N ALA A 166 -24.10 26.30 2.00
CA ALA A 166 -23.78 26.97 3.26
C ALA A 166 -22.82 28.16 3.06
N LYS A 167 -21.83 28.02 2.18
CA LYS A 167 -20.85 29.08 1.90
C LYS A 167 -21.42 30.21 1.03
N VAL A 168 -22.25 29.88 0.06
CA VAL A 168 -22.79 30.83 -0.91
C VAL A 168 -23.99 31.60 -0.33
N GLY A 169 -24.84 30.91 0.46
CA GLY A 169 -26.08 31.48 0.97
C GLY A 169 -26.99 31.97 -0.18
N ASN A 170 -27.41 33.23 -0.11
CA ASN A 170 -28.25 33.87 -1.14
C ASN A 170 -27.44 34.61 -2.23
N ASN A 171 -26.10 34.47 -2.24
CA ASN A 171 -25.26 35.13 -3.22
C ASN A 171 -25.28 34.38 -4.55
N LYS A 172 -24.89 35.09 -5.61
CA LYS A 172 -24.71 34.50 -6.96
C LYS A 172 -23.33 33.90 -7.08
N VAL A 173 -23.22 32.79 -7.79
CA VAL A 173 -21.96 32.11 -8.14
C VAL A 173 -21.81 32.09 -9.64
N MET A 174 -20.61 32.31 -10.11
CA MET A 174 -20.25 32.10 -11.50
C MET A 174 -19.39 30.84 -11.61
N LEU A 175 -19.78 29.94 -12.48
CA LEU A 175 -19.03 28.73 -12.79
C LEU A 175 -18.56 28.78 -14.23
N GLY A 176 -17.26 28.69 -14.47
CA GLY A 176 -16.70 28.38 -15.78
C GLY A 176 -16.64 26.86 -15.93
N LEU A 177 -17.47 26.31 -16.81
CA LEU A 177 -17.52 24.87 -17.06
C LEU A 177 -16.87 24.55 -18.40
N SER A 178 -15.85 23.67 -18.39
CA SER A 178 -15.34 23.09 -19.62
C SER A 178 -16.16 21.84 -19.99
N GLY A 179 -16.02 21.37 -21.24
CA GLY A 179 -16.68 20.15 -21.70
C GLY A 179 -15.95 18.86 -21.31
N GLY A 180 -14.89 18.95 -20.52
CA GLY A 180 -14.08 17.84 -20.04
C GLY A 180 -14.41 17.42 -18.62
N VAL A 181 -13.57 16.54 -18.07
CA VAL A 181 -13.58 16.18 -16.63
C VAL A 181 -12.66 17.17 -15.93
N ASP A 182 -13.24 18.09 -15.19
CA ASP A 182 -12.53 19.06 -14.36
C ASP A 182 -12.75 18.76 -12.88
#